data_2dc80f13f197df5ed4c447a5463cc729
#
_entry.id   2dc80f13f197df5ed4c447a5463cc729
#
_cell.length_a   1.000
_cell.length_b   1.000
_cell.length_c   1.000
_cell.angle_alpha   90.00
_cell.angle_beta   90.00
_cell.angle_gamma   90.00
#
_symmetry.space_group_name_H-M   'P 1'
#
loop_
_entity.id
_entity.type
_entity.pdbx_description
1 polymer ?
#
loop_
_entity_poly.entity_id
_entity_poly.type
_entity_poly.pdbx_seq_one_letter_code
_entity_poly.pdbx_strand_id
1 'polypeptide(L)'
;LVDNSVLQKLSRSANIQRRFAEITNTYPIYTCPPQVLEYCWSARNPAEYAELRRDMDLYTPAGIAPEQSAILDIQQALWDKGLMRGAGNADVLIAAYALANDLTLLTADHDFEHIQRALGHGILRQEYVAEQSDPPG
;
A
#
# COMPACT_ATOMS: atom_id res chain seq x y z
N LEU A 1 0.81 2.50 6.38
CA LEU A 1 -0.09 1.63 5.62
C LEU A 1 0.73 0.76 4.67
N VAL A 2 0.63 -0.56 4.82
CA VAL A 2 1.40 -1.49 4.01
C VAL A 2 0.69 -1.80 2.69
N ASP A 3 1.42 -1.71 1.58
CA ASP A 3 0.95 -2.18 0.28
C ASP A 3 1.25 -3.67 0.10
N ASN A 4 0.39 -4.37 -0.63
CA ASN A 4 0.54 -5.80 -0.87
C ASN A 4 1.84 -6.18 -1.59
N SER A 5 2.45 -5.27 -2.35
CA SER A 5 3.75 -5.52 -2.96
C SER A 5 4.82 -5.90 -1.94
N VAL A 6 4.80 -5.31 -0.75
CA VAL A 6 5.69 -5.67 0.36
C VAL A 6 5.37 -7.06 0.87
N LEU A 7 4.10 -7.32 1.20
CA LEU A 7 3.66 -8.60 1.77
C LEU A 7 3.91 -9.78 0.81
N GLN A 8 3.64 -9.58 -0.48
CA GLN A 8 3.85 -10.61 -1.50
C GLN A 8 5.33 -10.96 -1.71
N LYS A 9 6.22 -10.00 -1.49
CA LYS A 9 7.66 -10.19 -1.69
C LYS A 9 8.41 -10.63 -0.43
N LEU A 10 7.75 -10.68 0.72
CA LEU A 10 8.38 -11.10 1.99
C LEU A 10 9.00 -12.50 1.90
N SER A 11 8.36 -13.44 1.21
CA SER A 11 8.84 -14.83 1.12
C SER A 11 10.07 -15.00 0.22
N ARG A 12 10.36 -14.01 -0.64
CA ARG A 12 11.40 -14.15 -1.67
C ARG A 12 12.51 -13.10 -1.62
N SER A 13 12.36 -12.08 -0.76
CA SER A 13 13.35 -11.00 -0.67
C SER A 13 13.86 -10.84 0.74
N ALA A 14 15.14 -11.18 0.94
CA ALA A 14 15.81 -10.99 2.23
C ALA A 14 15.89 -9.51 2.61
N ASN A 15 16.06 -8.62 1.64
CA ASN A 15 16.09 -7.17 1.90
C ASN A 15 14.75 -6.66 2.41
N ILE A 16 13.64 -7.07 1.80
CA ILE A 16 12.30 -6.69 2.25
C ILE A 16 12.01 -7.26 3.63
N GLN A 17 12.36 -8.53 3.89
CA GLN A 17 12.20 -9.14 5.22
C GLN A 17 12.92 -8.32 6.29
N ARG A 18 14.16 -7.94 6.05
CA ARG A 18 14.96 -7.16 7.00
C ARG A 18 14.37 -5.78 7.23
N ARG A 19 14.04 -5.06 6.16
CA ARG A 19 13.47 -3.71 6.26
C ARG A 19 12.10 -3.72 6.92
N PHE A 20 11.26 -4.69 6.57
CA PHE A 20 9.95 -4.85 7.17
C PHE A 20 10.06 -5.15 8.68
N ALA A 21 10.99 -6.03 9.07
CA ALA A 21 11.24 -6.32 10.48
C ALA A 21 11.71 -5.08 11.24
N GLU A 22 12.61 -4.28 10.67
CA GLU A 22 13.05 -3.01 11.27
C GLU A 22 11.88 -2.04 11.48
N ILE A 23 11.02 -1.91 10.48
CA ILE A 23 9.86 -1.02 10.55
C ILE A 23 8.85 -1.51 11.58
N THR A 24 8.53 -2.80 11.61
CA THR A 24 7.58 -3.37 12.58
C THR A 24 8.06 -3.27 14.02
N ASN A 25 9.37 -3.24 14.25
CA ASN A 25 9.94 -3.03 15.57
C ASN A 25 9.79 -1.58 16.07
N THR A 26 9.60 -0.63 15.17
CA THR A 26 9.54 0.80 15.49
C THR A 26 8.13 1.37 15.37
N TYR A 27 7.37 0.92 14.39
CA TYR A 27 6.05 1.48 14.04
C TYR A 27 4.98 0.40 13.94
N PRO A 28 3.73 0.70 14.30
CA PRO A 28 2.62 -0.18 13.98
C PRO A 28 2.41 -0.22 12.46
N ILE A 29 2.01 -1.38 11.95
CA ILE A 29 1.66 -1.55 10.54
C ILE A 29 0.14 -1.47 10.43
N TYR A 30 -0.33 -0.64 9.51
CA TYR A 30 -1.75 -0.44 9.24
C TYR A 30 -2.18 -1.12 7.96
N THR A 31 -3.43 -1.57 7.95
CA THR A 31 -4.12 -2.14 6.79
C THR A 31 -5.35 -1.30 6.48
N CYS A 32 -5.94 -1.50 5.30
CA CYS A 32 -7.22 -0.90 4.92
C CYS A 32 -8.03 -1.90 4.11
N PRO A 33 -9.37 -1.74 4.04
CA PRO A 33 -10.23 -2.71 3.37
C PRO A 33 -9.83 -3.04 1.92
N PRO A 34 -9.56 -2.07 1.03
CA PRO A 34 -9.17 -2.43 -0.34
C PRO A 34 -7.86 -3.22 -0.42
N GLN A 35 -6.89 -2.93 0.42
CA GLN A 35 -5.64 -3.68 0.48
C GLN A 35 -5.86 -5.10 1.01
N VAL A 36 -6.65 -5.26 2.07
CA VAL A 36 -6.98 -6.57 2.66
C VAL A 36 -7.76 -7.43 1.66
N LEU A 37 -8.75 -6.86 0.98
CA LEU A 37 -9.52 -7.58 -0.04
C LEU A 37 -8.63 -8.12 -1.16
N GLU A 38 -7.71 -7.30 -1.63
CA GLU A 38 -6.76 -7.69 -2.69
C GLU A 38 -5.81 -8.78 -2.20
N TYR A 39 -5.29 -8.67 -0.98
CA TYR A 39 -4.43 -9.69 -0.37
C TYR A 39 -5.16 -11.04 -0.25
N CYS A 40 -6.37 -11.04 0.31
CA CYS A 40 -7.16 -12.26 0.52
C CYS A 40 -7.64 -12.86 -0.80
N TRP A 41 -7.84 -12.04 -1.85
CA TRP A 41 -8.24 -12.51 -3.17
C TRP A 41 -7.20 -13.44 -3.81
N SER A 42 -5.95 -13.36 -3.41
CA SER A 42 -4.88 -14.23 -3.92
C SER A 42 -4.95 -15.67 -3.44
N ALA A 43 -5.86 -16.00 -2.52
CA ALA A 43 -6.03 -17.35 -2.01
C ALA A 43 -6.46 -18.32 -3.11
N ARG A 44 -5.93 -19.54 -3.05
CA ARG A 44 -6.22 -20.60 -4.05
C ARG A 44 -7.36 -21.52 -3.63
N ASN A 45 -7.73 -21.49 -2.35
CA ASN A 45 -8.80 -22.34 -1.78
C ASN A 45 -9.31 -21.72 -0.47
N PRO A 46 -10.46 -22.22 0.08
CA PRO A 46 -11.03 -21.65 1.30
C PRO A 46 -10.13 -21.74 2.53
N ALA A 47 -9.32 -22.79 2.65
CA ALA A 47 -8.41 -22.95 3.78
C ALA A 47 -7.30 -21.90 3.74
N GLU A 48 -6.72 -21.65 2.55
CA GLU A 48 -5.72 -20.60 2.35
C GLU A 48 -6.33 -19.21 2.59
N TYR A 49 -7.56 -18.98 2.12
CA TYR A 49 -8.28 -17.74 2.41
C TYR A 49 -8.36 -17.45 3.92
N ALA A 50 -8.71 -18.45 4.71
CA ALA A 50 -8.78 -18.31 6.16
C ALA A 50 -7.41 -17.97 6.77
N GLU A 51 -6.33 -18.54 6.25
CA GLU A 51 -4.96 -18.22 6.67
C GLU A 51 -4.58 -16.78 6.34
N LEU A 52 -4.83 -16.34 5.09
CA LEU A 52 -4.53 -14.98 4.66
C LEU A 52 -5.31 -13.93 5.45
N ARG A 53 -6.56 -14.24 5.77
CA ARG A 53 -7.39 -13.38 6.61
C ARG A 53 -6.83 -13.26 8.02
N ARG A 54 -6.36 -14.36 8.62
CA ARG A 54 -5.69 -14.35 9.92
C ARG A 54 -4.38 -13.57 9.89
N ASP A 55 -3.63 -13.64 8.80
CA ASP A 55 -2.40 -12.86 8.65
C ASP A 55 -2.68 -11.35 8.78
N MET A 56 -3.79 -10.89 8.23
CA MET A 56 -4.18 -9.48 8.31
C MET A 56 -4.57 -9.04 9.72
N ASP A 57 -4.98 -9.96 10.59
CA ASP A 57 -5.29 -9.65 11.99
C ASP A 57 -4.06 -9.28 12.82
N LEU A 58 -2.86 -9.55 12.31
CA LEU A 58 -1.60 -9.13 12.94
C LEU A 58 -1.37 -7.61 12.87
N TYR A 59 -2.08 -6.93 12.00
CA TYR A 59 -1.91 -5.50 11.71
C TYR A 59 -3.11 -4.71 12.20
N THR A 60 -2.95 -3.40 12.30
CA THR A 60 -3.98 -2.49 12.80
C THR A 60 -4.80 -1.94 11.63
N PRO A 61 -6.13 -2.13 11.61
CA PRO A 61 -6.96 -1.49 10.58
C PRO A 61 -6.92 0.03 10.69
N ALA A 62 -6.79 0.72 9.56
CA ALA A 62 -6.92 2.18 9.51
C ALA A 62 -8.36 2.57 9.89
N GLY A 63 -8.48 3.42 10.92
CA GLY A 63 -9.76 3.66 11.59
C GLY A 63 -10.68 4.67 10.89
N ILE A 64 -10.17 5.45 9.93
CA ILE A 64 -10.94 6.51 9.25
C ILE A 64 -11.12 6.13 7.79
N ALA A 65 -12.39 5.95 7.39
CA ALA A 65 -12.73 5.73 5.98
C ALA A 65 -12.70 7.07 5.24
N PRO A 66 -12.08 7.14 4.05
CA PRO A 66 -12.11 8.35 3.25
C PRO A 66 -13.53 8.65 2.75
N GLU A 67 -13.87 9.94 2.65
CA GLU A 67 -15.12 10.36 2.07
C GLU A 67 -15.09 10.19 0.55
N GLN A 68 -16.27 10.01 -0.06
CA GLN A 68 -16.39 9.85 -1.51
C GLN A 68 -15.73 11.01 -2.27
N SER A 69 -15.94 12.25 -1.82
CA SER A 69 -15.34 13.42 -2.46
C SER A 69 -13.81 13.38 -2.45
N ALA A 70 -13.21 12.94 -1.35
CA ALA A 70 -11.75 12.81 -1.25
C ALA A 70 -11.20 11.76 -2.22
N ILE A 71 -11.90 10.64 -2.38
CA ILE A 71 -11.53 9.60 -3.35
C ILE A 71 -11.61 10.14 -4.78
N LEU A 72 -12.71 10.82 -5.12
CA LEU A 72 -12.93 11.41 -6.44
C LEU A 72 -11.92 12.53 -6.75
N ASP A 73 -11.49 13.29 -5.75
CA ASP A 73 -10.46 14.32 -5.93
C ASP A 73 -9.13 13.73 -6.38
N ILE A 74 -8.74 12.57 -5.86
CA ILE A 74 -7.55 11.85 -6.33
C ILE A 74 -7.72 11.43 -7.78
N GLN A 75 -8.84 10.84 -8.12
CA GLN A 75 -9.15 10.41 -9.47
C GLN A 75 -9.14 11.60 -10.44
N GLN A 76 -9.76 12.72 -10.06
CA GLN A 76 -9.76 13.93 -10.86
C GLN A 76 -8.35 14.47 -11.11
N ALA A 77 -7.49 14.48 -10.08
CA ALA A 77 -6.10 14.91 -10.23
C ALA A 77 -5.34 14.06 -11.26
N LEU A 78 -5.59 12.75 -11.28
CA LEU A 78 -5.01 11.84 -12.28
C LEU A 78 -5.50 12.19 -13.69
N TRP A 79 -6.79 12.43 -13.86
CA TRP A 79 -7.37 12.83 -15.14
C TRP A 79 -6.82 14.18 -15.62
N ASP A 80 -6.74 15.16 -14.74
CA ASP A 80 -6.26 16.52 -15.08
C ASP A 80 -4.82 16.52 -15.58
N LYS A 81 -4.01 15.56 -15.14
CA LYS A 81 -2.60 15.43 -15.55
C LYS A 81 -2.34 14.32 -16.57
N GLY A 82 -3.40 13.66 -17.07
CA GLY A 82 -3.26 12.58 -18.05
C GLY A 82 -2.60 11.32 -17.50
N LEU A 83 -2.67 11.09 -16.19
CA LEU A 83 -1.99 9.97 -15.50
C LEU A 83 -2.94 8.81 -15.13
N MET A 84 -4.21 8.86 -15.50
CA MET A 84 -5.23 7.91 -15.09
C MET A 84 -4.95 6.45 -15.47
N ARG A 85 -4.18 6.21 -16.53
CA ARG A 85 -3.86 4.84 -16.97
C ARG A 85 -2.79 4.16 -16.10
N GLY A 86 -2.06 4.93 -15.31
CA GLY A 86 -1.00 4.42 -14.44
C GLY A 86 -1.46 4.06 -13.03
N ALA A 87 -2.76 4.21 -12.74
CA ALA A 87 -3.28 3.93 -11.41
C ALA A 87 -4.65 3.26 -11.51
N GLY A 88 -4.80 2.11 -10.85
CA GLY A 88 -6.08 1.42 -10.74
C GLY A 88 -6.95 1.99 -9.62
N ASN A 89 -8.21 1.60 -9.61
CA ASN A 89 -9.15 2.03 -8.57
C ASN A 89 -8.73 1.57 -7.17
N ALA A 90 -8.17 0.38 -7.04
CA ALA A 90 -7.65 -0.12 -5.75
C ALA A 90 -6.54 0.78 -5.23
N ASP A 91 -5.61 1.22 -6.08
CA ASP A 91 -4.52 2.11 -5.69
C ASP A 91 -5.04 3.48 -5.24
N VAL A 92 -6.05 4.01 -5.94
CA VAL A 92 -6.72 5.26 -5.56
C VAL A 92 -7.35 5.14 -4.17
N LEU A 93 -8.05 4.03 -3.90
CA LEU A 93 -8.67 3.79 -2.60
C LEU A 93 -7.62 3.63 -1.49
N ILE A 94 -6.55 2.90 -1.72
CA ILE A 94 -5.47 2.73 -0.74
C ILE A 94 -4.82 4.08 -0.43
N ALA A 95 -4.54 4.88 -1.46
CA ALA A 95 -4.00 6.23 -1.29
C ALA A 95 -4.96 7.12 -0.47
N ALA A 96 -6.26 7.03 -0.73
CA ALA A 96 -7.27 7.78 0.01
C ALA A 96 -7.29 7.41 1.50
N TYR A 97 -7.17 6.12 1.83
CA TYR A 97 -7.05 5.66 3.22
C TYR A 97 -5.78 6.18 3.88
N ALA A 98 -4.65 6.16 3.17
CA ALA A 98 -3.40 6.69 3.69
C ALA A 98 -3.53 8.19 4.03
N LEU A 99 -4.14 8.98 3.15
CA LEU A 99 -4.35 10.40 3.37
C LEU A 99 -5.34 10.68 4.51
N ALA A 100 -6.45 9.95 4.55
CA ALA A 100 -7.48 10.15 5.59
C ALA A 100 -6.95 9.83 7.00
N ASN A 101 -5.98 8.92 7.11
CA ASN A 101 -5.40 8.49 8.39
C ASN A 101 -4.00 9.05 8.64
N ASP A 102 -3.51 9.95 7.78
CA ASP A 102 -2.16 10.54 7.87
C ASP A 102 -1.07 9.48 7.96
N LEU A 103 -1.14 8.47 7.12
CA LEU A 103 -0.19 7.35 7.11
C LEU A 103 0.74 7.42 5.91
N THR A 104 1.99 7.00 6.13
CA THR A 104 2.96 6.78 5.05
C THR A 104 2.68 5.42 4.41
N LEU A 105 2.64 5.36 3.08
CA LEU A 105 2.56 4.10 2.34
C LEU A 105 3.91 3.41 2.33
N LEU A 106 3.93 2.16 2.75
CA LEU A 106 5.10 1.28 2.63
C LEU A 106 4.89 0.39 1.40
N THR A 107 5.72 0.54 0.40
CA THR A 107 5.55 -0.13 -0.90
C THR A 107 6.88 -0.70 -1.41
N ALA A 108 6.79 -1.76 -2.22
CA ALA A 108 7.94 -2.38 -2.87
C ALA A 108 7.81 -2.37 -4.41
N ASP A 109 6.90 -1.54 -4.94
CA ASP A 109 6.76 -1.29 -6.36
C ASP A 109 6.50 0.21 -6.62
N HIS A 110 6.19 0.57 -7.86
CA HIS A 110 6.03 1.95 -8.28
C HIS A 110 4.58 2.34 -8.59
N ASP A 111 3.61 1.55 -8.12
CA ASP A 111 2.20 1.72 -8.46
C ASP A 111 1.60 3.05 -7.99
N PHE A 112 2.15 3.63 -6.91
CA PHE A 112 1.64 4.89 -6.35
C PHE A 112 2.35 6.15 -6.88
N GLU A 113 3.35 6.02 -7.74
CA GLU A 113 4.10 7.17 -8.26
C GLU A 113 3.24 8.11 -9.11
N HIS A 114 2.32 7.58 -9.90
CA HIS A 114 1.40 8.39 -10.70
C HIS A 114 0.47 9.21 -9.81
N ILE A 115 -0.05 8.60 -8.74
CA ILE A 115 -0.92 9.28 -7.77
C ILE A 115 -0.12 10.38 -7.07
N GLN A 116 1.10 10.09 -6.62
CA GLN A 116 1.96 11.07 -5.98
C GLN A 116 2.24 12.26 -6.91
N ARG A 117 2.51 11.97 -8.17
CA ARG A 117 2.76 13.00 -9.19
C ARG A 117 1.52 13.86 -9.43
N ALA A 118 0.33 13.24 -9.48
CA ALA A 118 -0.93 13.94 -9.70
C ALA A 118 -1.29 14.87 -8.54
N LEU A 119 -1.07 14.42 -7.30
CA LEU A 119 -1.41 15.20 -6.09
C LEU A 119 -0.39 16.29 -5.77
N GLY A 120 0.84 16.17 -6.27
CA GLY A 120 1.93 17.09 -5.95
C GLY A 120 2.86 16.56 -4.87
N HIS A 121 4.07 17.11 -4.86
CA HIS A 121 5.14 16.67 -3.98
C HIS A 121 4.75 16.77 -2.49
N GLY A 122 4.99 15.73 -1.74
CA GLY A 122 4.82 15.71 -0.28
C GLY A 122 3.39 15.46 0.21
N ILE A 123 2.39 15.35 -0.67
CA ILE A 123 1.02 15.10 -0.25
C ILE A 123 0.84 13.63 0.14
N LEU A 124 1.18 12.69 -0.74
CA LEU A 124 1.17 11.26 -0.45
C LEU A 124 2.58 10.82 -0.09
N ARG A 125 2.80 10.51 1.18
CA ARG A 125 4.11 10.05 1.64
C ARG A 125 4.28 8.57 1.35
N GLN A 126 5.41 8.21 0.75
CA GLN A 126 5.76 6.83 0.44
C GLN A 126 7.13 6.49 0.99
N GLU A 127 7.28 5.26 1.48
CA GLU A 127 8.57 4.64 1.75
C GLU A 127 8.70 3.43 0.83
N TYR A 128 9.66 3.50 -0.09
CA TYR A 128 9.94 2.44 -1.04
C TYR A 128 10.97 1.47 -0.46
N VAL A 129 10.67 0.18 -0.52
CA VAL A 129 11.59 -0.88 -0.10
C VAL A 129 12.01 -1.68 -1.33
N ALA A 130 13.29 -1.63 -1.67
CA ALA A 130 13.82 -2.36 -2.80
C ALA A 130 13.83 -3.87 -2.54
N GLU A 131 13.50 -4.65 -3.56
CA GLU A 131 13.57 -6.11 -3.49
C GLU A 131 15.01 -6.61 -3.31
N GLN A 132 15.97 -5.90 -3.90
CA GLN A 132 17.40 -6.19 -3.74
C GLN A 132 18.09 -5.00 -3.08
N SER A 133 19.08 -5.30 -2.23
CA SER A 133 19.92 -4.25 -1.66
C SER A 133 20.69 -3.52 -2.76
N ASP A 134 20.92 -2.21 -2.55
CA ASP A 134 21.77 -1.45 -3.46
C ASP A 134 23.17 -2.08 -3.48
N PRO A 135 23.84 -2.15 -4.64
CA PRO A 135 25.20 -2.63 -4.70
C PRO A 135 26.11 -1.73 -3.85
N PRO A 136 27.13 -2.31 -3.19
CA PRO A 136 28.09 -1.50 -2.44
C PRO A 136 28.76 -0.51 -3.41
N GLY A 137 28.55 0.75 -3.14
CA GLY A 137 29.01 1.86 -3.96
C GLY A 137 30.46 2.18 -3.80
#